data_2759473b76d8ea1302abd2c66f34305f
#
_entry.id   2759473b76d8ea1302abd2c66f34305f
#
_cell.length_a   1.000
_cell.length_b   1.000
_cell.length_c   1.000
_cell.angle_alpha   90.00
_cell.angle_beta   90.00
_cell.angle_gamma   90.00
#
_symmetry.space_group_name_H-M   'P 1'
#
loop_
_entity.id
_entity.type
_entity.pdbx_description
1 polymer ?
#
loop_
_entity_poly.entity_id
_entity_poly.type
_entity_poly.pdbx_seq_one_letter_code
_entity_poly.pdbx_strand_id
1 'polypeptide(L)'
;MDKERNSNNSYVFGLDIGTRSVVGVVGYLEYGRFKIAAMAQQLHTTRAMLDGQIHDIYKVGDTIRQVKLALERQLNMELKDVCIAAAGRVLRTVNATAEYEFEEETRVTAEDIYSLNLLAVENAHHSINDATQKDRFYCVGNTPIRYQLNGYDIGNLEGHKARKIFVELIATFLPEEVVDGLYEAVEYA
;
A
#
# COMPACT_ATOMS: atom_id res chain seq x y z
N MET A 1 -12.30 -21.68 34.17
CA MET A 1 -11.47 -20.50 34.51
C MET A 1 -10.64 -20.16 33.27
N ASP A 2 -11.28 -19.54 32.31
CA ASP A 2 -10.60 -19.14 31.07
C ASP A 2 -10.00 -17.77 31.29
N LYS A 3 -8.67 -17.71 31.19
CA LYS A 3 -7.91 -16.49 31.28
C LYS A 3 -8.27 -15.57 30.12
N GLU A 4 -8.81 -14.42 30.45
CA GLU A 4 -8.86 -13.26 29.57
C GLU A 4 -7.50 -13.06 28.90
N ARG A 5 -7.43 -13.42 27.62
CA ARG A 5 -6.32 -12.99 26.76
C ARG A 5 -6.61 -11.57 26.32
N ASN A 6 -6.25 -10.63 27.17
CA ASN A 6 -6.12 -9.23 26.80
C ASN A 6 -4.84 -9.11 25.94
N SER A 7 -4.88 -9.56 24.70
CA SER A 7 -3.88 -9.21 23.71
C SER A 7 -4.45 -8.06 22.89
N ASN A 8 -3.88 -6.89 23.08
CA ASN A 8 -4.11 -5.68 22.28
C ASN A 8 -3.52 -5.89 20.86
N ASN A 9 -3.90 -6.99 20.21
CA ASN A 9 -3.48 -7.29 18.85
C ASN A 9 -4.31 -6.44 17.90
N SER A 10 -3.67 -5.47 17.26
CA SER A 10 -4.28 -4.73 16.17
C SER A 10 -4.50 -5.68 15.00
N TYR A 11 -5.74 -5.97 14.65
CA TYR A 11 -6.09 -6.74 13.47
C TYR A 11 -5.85 -5.89 12.21
N VAL A 12 -5.36 -6.55 11.16
CA VAL A 12 -5.25 -5.98 9.82
C VAL A 12 -6.19 -6.77 8.93
N PHE A 13 -7.06 -6.05 8.23
CA PHE A 13 -7.94 -6.61 7.21
C PHE A 13 -7.41 -6.27 5.84
N GLY A 14 -7.13 -7.26 5.01
CA GLY A 14 -6.69 -7.13 3.63
C GLY A 14 -7.71 -7.69 2.66
N LEU A 15 -7.93 -6.98 1.55
CA LEU A 15 -8.75 -7.42 0.41
C LEU A 15 -7.89 -7.52 -0.85
N ASP A 16 -7.98 -8.66 -1.52
CA ASP A 16 -7.55 -8.84 -2.91
C ASP A 16 -8.79 -8.84 -3.81
N ILE A 17 -8.92 -7.76 -4.61
CA ILE A 17 -10.05 -7.56 -5.52
C ILE A 17 -9.61 -8.01 -6.90
N GLY A 18 -9.78 -9.29 -7.17
CA GLY A 18 -9.40 -9.92 -8.44
C GLY A 18 -10.54 -9.95 -9.47
N THR A 19 -10.20 -10.20 -10.74
CA THR A 19 -11.17 -10.24 -11.87
C THR A 19 -12.24 -11.32 -11.67
N ARG A 20 -11.92 -12.41 -10.98
CA ARG A 20 -12.84 -13.56 -10.80
C ARG A 20 -13.49 -13.59 -9.42
N SER A 21 -12.79 -13.12 -8.42
CA SER A 21 -13.23 -13.22 -7.02
C SER A 21 -12.62 -12.12 -6.18
N VAL A 22 -13.27 -11.86 -5.05
CA VAL A 22 -12.70 -11.08 -3.95
C VAL A 22 -12.27 -12.03 -2.84
N VAL A 23 -11.05 -11.87 -2.35
CA VAL A 23 -10.51 -12.62 -1.20
C VAL A 23 -10.25 -11.64 -0.07
N GLY A 24 -10.77 -11.93 1.11
CA GLY A 24 -10.52 -11.16 2.32
C GLY A 24 -9.76 -12.00 3.35
N VAL A 25 -8.77 -11.38 3.97
CA VAL A 25 -7.96 -12.00 5.04
C VAL A 25 -7.89 -11.04 6.22
N VAL A 26 -8.17 -11.54 7.42
CA VAL A 26 -7.95 -10.80 8.66
C VAL A 26 -6.89 -11.53 9.48
N GLY A 27 -5.91 -10.79 9.96
CA GLY A 27 -4.83 -11.34 10.76
C GLY A 27 -4.21 -10.31 11.69
N TYR A 28 -3.21 -10.73 12.43
CA TYR A 28 -2.48 -9.89 13.40
C TYR A 28 -1.03 -10.36 13.51
N LEU A 29 -0.17 -9.47 14.01
CA LEU A 29 1.22 -9.79 14.31
C LEU A 29 1.34 -10.39 15.72
N GLU A 30 1.94 -11.58 15.80
CA GLU A 30 2.26 -12.24 17.06
C GLU A 30 3.72 -12.70 17.03
N TYR A 31 4.54 -12.18 17.95
CA TYR A 31 5.99 -12.49 18.02
C TYR A 31 6.73 -12.31 16.68
N GLY A 32 6.41 -11.25 15.93
CA GLY A 32 7.02 -10.95 14.64
C GLY A 32 6.55 -11.86 13.48
N ARG A 33 5.52 -12.69 13.69
CA ARG A 33 4.89 -13.52 12.67
C ARG A 33 3.45 -13.10 12.45
N PHE A 34 3.06 -12.99 11.19
CA PHE A 34 1.67 -12.72 10.86
C PHE A 34 0.83 -13.99 11.03
N LYS A 35 -0.25 -13.89 11.81
CA LYS A 35 -1.20 -14.97 12.07
C LYS A 35 -2.52 -14.64 11.38
N ILE A 36 -3.03 -15.57 10.60
CA ILE A 36 -4.36 -15.43 9.97
C ILE A 36 -5.41 -15.85 11.00
N ALA A 37 -6.34 -14.95 11.29
CA ALA A 37 -7.47 -15.16 12.19
C ALA A 37 -8.71 -15.62 11.43
N ALA A 38 -8.99 -15.06 10.24
CA ALA A 38 -10.10 -15.45 9.39
C ALA A 38 -9.77 -15.20 7.91
N MET A 39 -10.40 -15.97 7.03
CA MET A 39 -10.34 -15.81 5.58
C MET A 39 -11.69 -16.10 4.95
N ALA A 40 -12.07 -15.31 3.96
CA ALA A 40 -13.27 -15.52 3.15
C ALA A 40 -13.00 -15.21 1.70
N GLN A 41 -13.70 -15.90 0.80
CA GLN A 41 -13.63 -15.66 -0.64
C GLN A 41 -15.05 -15.71 -1.22
N GLN A 42 -15.30 -14.80 -2.17
CA GLN A 42 -16.55 -14.75 -2.93
C GLN A 42 -16.26 -14.55 -4.42
N LEU A 43 -16.88 -15.37 -5.26
CA LEU A 43 -16.83 -15.19 -6.71
C LEU A 43 -17.77 -14.08 -7.14
N HIS A 44 -17.37 -13.30 -8.16
CA HIS A 44 -18.29 -12.38 -8.80
C HIS A 44 -19.42 -13.15 -9.52
N THR A 45 -20.64 -12.69 -9.35
CA THR A 45 -21.83 -13.31 -10.00
C THR A 45 -21.89 -13.02 -11.50
N THR A 46 -21.22 -11.97 -11.95
CA THR A 46 -21.16 -11.51 -13.34
C THR A 46 -19.76 -11.01 -13.66
N ARG A 47 -19.51 -10.66 -14.93
CA ARG A 47 -18.26 -9.97 -15.33
C ARG A 47 -18.28 -8.50 -14.87
N ALA A 48 -18.16 -8.29 -13.56
CA ALA A 48 -18.09 -6.95 -12.95
C ALA A 48 -16.71 -6.31 -13.09
N MET A 49 -15.68 -7.12 -13.37
CA MET A 49 -14.31 -6.69 -13.62
C MET A 49 -13.80 -7.21 -14.95
N LEU A 50 -12.97 -6.42 -15.62
CA LEU A 50 -12.30 -6.78 -16.87
C LEU A 50 -10.82 -6.36 -16.78
N ASP A 51 -9.91 -7.29 -17.05
CA ASP A 51 -8.45 -7.05 -17.08
C ASP A 51 -7.88 -6.36 -15.83
N GLY A 52 -8.50 -6.58 -14.65
CA GLY A 52 -8.10 -5.98 -13.40
C GLY A 52 -8.73 -4.61 -13.11
N GLN A 53 -9.61 -4.11 -14.00
CA GLN A 53 -10.36 -2.87 -13.79
C GLN A 53 -11.81 -3.14 -13.42
N ILE A 54 -12.37 -2.29 -12.56
CA ILE A 54 -13.77 -2.35 -12.14
C ILE A 54 -14.64 -1.72 -13.23
N HIS A 55 -15.58 -2.50 -13.79
CA HIS A 55 -16.57 -2.05 -14.75
C HIS A 55 -17.95 -1.79 -14.13
N ASP A 56 -18.23 -2.46 -13.00
CA ASP A 56 -19.51 -2.31 -12.28
C ASP A 56 -19.20 -2.23 -10.78
N ILE A 57 -19.09 -1.00 -10.30
CA ILE A 57 -18.71 -0.68 -8.92
C ILE A 57 -19.66 -1.33 -7.92
N TYR A 58 -20.96 -1.26 -8.17
CA TYR A 58 -21.97 -1.81 -7.27
C TYR A 58 -21.88 -3.33 -7.13
N LYS A 59 -21.68 -4.04 -8.23
CA LYS A 59 -21.54 -5.51 -8.21
C LYS A 59 -20.24 -5.96 -7.53
N VAL A 60 -19.15 -5.23 -7.73
CA VAL A 60 -17.90 -5.49 -7.02
C VAL A 60 -18.08 -5.18 -5.54
N GLY A 61 -18.69 -4.05 -5.19
CA GLY A 61 -18.97 -3.68 -3.81
C GLY A 61 -19.91 -4.68 -3.10
N ASP A 62 -20.93 -5.21 -3.77
CA ASP A 62 -21.76 -6.29 -3.21
C ASP A 62 -20.93 -7.55 -2.92
N THR A 63 -19.99 -7.90 -3.80
CA THR A 63 -19.08 -9.03 -3.57
C THR A 63 -18.16 -8.77 -2.37
N ILE A 64 -17.61 -7.55 -2.26
CA ILE A 64 -16.79 -7.12 -1.11
C ILE A 64 -17.62 -7.20 0.18
N ARG A 65 -18.85 -6.69 0.17
CA ARG A 65 -19.75 -6.74 1.33
C ARG A 65 -20.00 -8.16 1.81
N GLN A 66 -20.18 -9.12 0.89
CA GLN A 66 -20.37 -10.52 1.26
C GLN A 66 -19.12 -11.09 1.94
N VAL A 67 -17.94 -10.79 1.45
CA VAL A 67 -16.66 -11.18 2.08
C VAL A 67 -16.52 -10.56 3.46
N LYS A 68 -16.75 -9.24 3.59
CA LYS A 68 -16.69 -8.50 4.86
C LYS A 68 -17.62 -9.13 5.89
N LEU A 69 -18.90 -9.32 5.55
CA LEU A 69 -19.90 -9.92 6.47
C LEU A 69 -19.53 -11.35 6.88
N ALA A 70 -18.92 -12.14 5.98
CA ALA A 70 -18.46 -13.50 6.31
C ALA A 70 -17.32 -13.46 7.33
N LEU A 71 -16.38 -12.53 7.19
CA LEU A 71 -15.24 -12.33 8.11
C LEU A 71 -15.72 -11.80 9.47
N GLU A 72 -16.59 -10.80 9.48
CA GLU A 72 -17.16 -10.23 10.71
C GLU A 72 -17.93 -11.28 11.55
N ARG A 73 -18.67 -12.17 10.87
CA ARG A 73 -19.35 -13.30 11.54
C ARG A 73 -18.36 -14.30 12.14
N GLN A 74 -17.25 -14.61 11.43
CA GLN A 74 -16.23 -15.53 11.94
C GLN A 74 -15.50 -14.96 13.16
N LEU A 75 -15.27 -13.64 13.18
CA LEU A 75 -14.49 -12.96 14.22
C LEU A 75 -15.38 -12.38 15.33
N ASN A 76 -16.70 -12.29 15.11
CA ASN A 76 -17.64 -11.61 15.97
C ASN A 76 -17.23 -10.16 16.29
N MET A 77 -16.74 -9.45 15.27
CA MET A 77 -16.30 -8.06 15.35
C MET A 77 -16.59 -7.30 14.06
N GLU A 78 -16.73 -5.98 14.15
CA GLU A 78 -16.87 -5.08 13.00
C GLU A 78 -15.51 -4.76 12.38
N LEU A 79 -15.42 -4.77 11.05
CA LEU A 79 -14.24 -4.41 10.28
C LEU A 79 -14.45 -3.01 9.66
N LYS A 80 -13.65 -2.03 10.10
CA LYS A 80 -13.79 -0.60 9.70
C LYS A 80 -12.75 -0.16 8.67
N ASP A 81 -11.52 -0.63 8.86
CA ASP A 81 -10.39 -0.25 8.04
C ASP A 81 -9.94 -1.43 7.20
N VAL A 82 -9.55 -1.18 5.95
CA VAL A 82 -9.12 -2.22 5.03
C VAL A 82 -7.91 -1.80 4.21
N CYS A 83 -6.97 -2.72 4.02
CA CYS A 83 -5.88 -2.60 3.08
C CYS A 83 -6.27 -3.31 1.78
N ILE A 84 -6.21 -2.62 0.64
CA ILE A 84 -6.53 -3.19 -0.66
C ILE A 84 -5.23 -3.61 -1.36
N ALA A 85 -5.15 -4.85 -1.82
CA ALA A 85 -4.11 -5.27 -2.73
C ALA A 85 -4.47 -4.81 -4.14
N ALA A 86 -3.73 -3.84 -4.66
CA ALA A 86 -3.87 -3.38 -6.03
C ALA A 86 -3.01 -4.25 -6.94
N ALA A 87 -3.65 -4.94 -7.88
CA ALA A 87 -2.98 -5.72 -8.90
C ALA A 87 -3.52 -5.28 -10.27
N GLY A 88 -2.69 -5.41 -11.30
CA GLY A 88 -3.20 -5.18 -12.64
C GLY A 88 -2.13 -4.83 -13.67
N ARG A 89 -2.51 -4.96 -14.93
CA ARG A 89 -1.68 -4.66 -16.12
C ARG A 89 -1.39 -3.16 -16.27
N VAL A 90 -2.08 -2.32 -15.50
CA VAL A 90 -1.98 -0.85 -15.54
C VAL A 90 -1.00 -0.28 -14.51
N LEU A 91 -0.42 -1.14 -13.65
CA LEU A 91 0.64 -0.73 -12.73
C LEU A 91 1.85 -0.23 -13.51
N ARG A 92 2.36 0.93 -13.11
CA ARG A 92 3.61 1.49 -13.63
C ARG A 92 4.62 1.61 -12.51
N THR A 93 5.83 1.20 -12.78
CA THR A 93 6.93 1.24 -11.82
C THR A 93 8.04 2.13 -12.37
N VAL A 94 8.53 3.03 -11.54
CA VAL A 94 9.59 3.98 -11.88
C VAL A 94 10.67 3.92 -10.82
N ASN A 95 11.92 3.90 -11.27
CA ASN A 95 13.07 4.17 -10.41
C ASN A 95 13.28 5.68 -10.32
N ALA A 96 13.41 6.18 -9.12
CA ALA A 96 13.68 7.57 -8.87
C ALA A 96 14.73 7.75 -7.78
N THR A 97 15.37 8.90 -7.81
CA THR A 97 16.42 9.27 -6.87
C THR A 97 16.11 10.63 -6.28
N ALA A 98 16.59 10.85 -5.05
CA ALA A 98 16.67 12.16 -4.46
C ALA A 98 17.95 12.29 -3.64
N GLU A 99 18.40 13.52 -3.49
CA GLU A 99 19.52 13.86 -2.62
C GLU A 99 19.18 15.11 -1.80
N TYR A 100 19.74 15.17 -0.62
CA TYR A 100 19.62 16.32 0.26
C TYR A 100 20.99 16.66 0.84
N GLU A 101 21.34 17.94 0.81
CA GLU A 101 22.58 18.47 1.35
C GLU A 101 22.28 19.40 2.54
N PHE A 102 22.84 19.08 3.70
CA PHE A 102 22.72 19.89 4.90
C PHE A 102 23.74 21.05 4.85
N GLU A 103 23.37 22.21 5.38
CA GLU A 103 24.27 23.36 5.49
C GLU A 103 25.54 23.02 6.31
N GLU A 104 25.36 22.23 7.37
CA GLU A 104 26.43 21.75 8.24
C GLU A 104 26.33 20.24 8.43
N GLU A 105 27.42 19.60 8.91
CA GLU A 105 27.41 18.18 9.24
C GLU A 105 26.36 17.89 10.32
N THR A 106 25.26 17.23 9.95
CA THR A 106 24.09 17.03 10.78
C THR A 106 23.86 15.55 11.08
N ARG A 107 23.34 15.22 12.27
CA ARG A 107 22.91 13.86 12.60
C ARG A 107 21.57 13.59 11.92
N VAL A 108 21.56 12.62 11.02
CA VAL A 108 20.36 12.21 10.26
C VAL A 108 19.32 11.62 11.18
N THR A 109 18.10 12.10 11.09
CA THR A 109 16.93 11.65 11.85
C THR A 109 15.99 10.80 10.96
N ALA A 110 15.03 10.13 11.58
CA ALA A 110 13.97 9.41 10.86
C ALA A 110 13.13 10.37 10.00
N GLU A 111 12.94 11.61 10.45
CA GLU A 111 12.20 12.66 9.71
C GLU A 111 12.94 13.11 8.45
N ASP A 112 14.27 13.23 8.52
CA ASP A 112 15.10 13.54 7.34
C ASP A 112 15.00 12.42 6.29
N ILE A 113 15.04 11.15 6.74
CA ILE A 113 14.90 9.99 5.85
C ILE A 113 13.51 9.96 5.21
N TYR A 114 12.47 10.24 5.98
CA TYR A 114 11.10 10.32 5.47
C TYR A 114 10.98 11.41 4.40
N SER A 115 11.50 12.60 4.67
CA SER A 115 11.49 13.74 3.75
C SER A 115 12.27 13.44 2.47
N LEU A 116 13.43 12.79 2.59
CA LEU A 116 14.24 12.36 1.44
C LEU A 116 13.49 11.34 0.57
N ASN A 117 12.83 10.35 1.18
CA ASN A 117 12.03 9.37 0.45
C ASN A 117 10.84 10.03 -0.24
N LEU A 118 10.17 10.97 0.42
CA LEU A 118 9.05 11.71 -0.16
C LEU A 118 9.49 12.53 -1.39
N LEU A 119 10.63 13.19 -1.31
CA LEU A 119 11.21 13.93 -2.45
C LEU A 119 11.49 13.00 -3.64
N ALA A 120 12.00 11.80 -3.40
CA ALA A 120 12.22 10.81 -4.46
C ALA A 120 10.90 10.32 -5.08
N VAL A 121 9.85 10.13 -4.27
CA VAL A 121 8.49 9.79 -4.77
C VAL A 121 7.92 10.91 -5.62
N GLU A 122 8.13 12.18 -5.22
CA GLU A 122 7.72 13.34 -5.99
C GLU A 122 8.43 13.40 -7.35
N ASN A 123 9.75 13.16 -7.39
CA ASN A 123 10.51 13.06 -8.63
C ASN A 123 10.00 11.93 -9.54
N ALA A 124 9.66 10.77 -8.97
CA ALA A 124 9.04 9.68 -9.71
C ALA A 124 7.67 10.07 -10.31
N HIS A 125 6.86 10.79 -9.53
CA HIS A 125 5.54 11.25 -9.95
C HIS A 125 5.64 12.26 -11.12
N HIS A 126 6.57 13.21 -11.05
CA HIS A 126 6.84 14.13 -12.16
C HIS A 126 7.24 13.38 -13.43
N SER A 127 8.16 12.40 -13.31
CA SER A 127 8.61 11.59 -14.45
C SER A 127 7.47 10.83 -15.15
N ILE A 128 6.49 10.32 -14.40
CA ILE A 128 5.32 9.63 -14.98
C ILE A 128 4.37 10.62 -15.65
N ASN A 129 4.07 11.73 -15.00
CA ASN A 129 3.11 12.71 -15.54
C ASN A 129 3.65 13.41 -16.80
N ASP A 130 4.94 13.72 -16.85
CA ASP A 130 5.58 14.28 -18.04
C ASP A 130 5.53 13.33 -19.24
N ALA A 131 5.62 12.03 -18.99
CA ALA A 131 5.58 11.00 -20.03
C ALA A 131 4.17 10.74 -20.58
N THR A 132 3.11 11.06 -19.83
CA THR A 132 1.73 10.61 -20.13
C THR A 132 0.72 11.73 -20.41
N GLN A 133 1.09 12.97 -20.40
CA GLN A 133 0.31 14.20 -20.76
C GLN A 133 -1.24 14.23 -20.54
N LYS A 134 -1.91 13.10 -20.25
CA LYS A 134 -3.38 12.97 -20.15
C LYS A 134 -3.88 12.28 -18.89
N ASP A 135 -3.11 11.36 -18.31
CA ASP A 135 -3.60 10.55 -17.20
C ASP A 135 -2.96 10.98 -15.90
N ARG A 136 -3.76 11.13 -14.86
CA ARG A 136 -3.25 11.32 -13.50
C ARG A 136 -2.93 9.96 -12.89
N PHE A 137 -1.86 9.90 -12.11
CA PHE A 137 -1.39 8.70 -11.43
C PHE A 137 -1.24 8.93 -9.94
N TYR A 138 -1.64 7.94 -9.15
CA TYR A 138 -1.39 7.90 -7.71
C TYR A 138 -0.25 6.95 -7.38
N CYS A 139 0.67 7.36 -6.52
CA CYS A 139 1.66 6.45 -5.95
C CYS A 139 0.97 5.54 -4.93
N VAL A 140 0.93 4.24 -5.25
CA VAL A 140 0.30 3.22 -4.39
C VAL A 140 1.30 2.45 -3.55
N GLY A 141 2.59 2.67 -3.77
CA GLY A 141 3.66 2.11 -2.96
C GLY A 141 5.04 2.56 -3.42
N ASN A 142 5.97 2.57 -2.50
CA ASN A 142 7.38 2.82 -2.80
C ASN A 142 8.27 1.97 -1.89
N THR A 143 9.48 1.70 -2.36
CA THR A 143 10.48 0.95 -1.60
C THR A 143 11.87 1.49 -1.89
N PRO A 144 12.58 1.99 -0.87
CA PRO A 144 13.98 2.34 -1.02
C PRO A 144 14.84 1.10 -1.38
N ILE A 145 15.69 1.25 -2.39
CA ILE A 145 16.61 0.20 -2.84
C ILE A 145 18.00 0.43 -2.24
N ARG A 146 18.40 1.70 -2.18
CA ARG A 146 19.76 2.09 -1.81
C ARG A 146 19.77 3.45 -1.13
N TYR A 147 20.54 3.54 -0.06
CA TYR A 147 20.88 4.81 0.56
C TYR A 147 22.38 5.08 0.43
N GLN A 148 22.75 6.36 0.36
CA GLN A 148 24.14 6.80 0.45
C GLN A 148 24.29 7.91 1.49
N LEU A 149 25.42 7.84 2.20
CA LEU A 149 25.90 8.82 3.16
C LEU A 149 27.19 9.44 2.62
N ASN A 150 27.21 10.73 2.32
CA ASN A 150 28.38 11.43 1.75
C ASN A 150 28.98 10.71 0.52
N GLY A 151 28.11 10.07 -0.32
CA GLY A 151 28.52 9.34 -1.53
C GLY A 151 28.87 7.87 -1.32
N TYR A 152 28.80 7.33 -0.11
CA TYR A 152 29.08 5.91 0.18
C TYR A 152 27.79 5.17 0.50
N ASP A 153 27.64 3.97 -0.07
CA ASP A 153 26.48 3.12 0.20
C ASP A 153 26.40 2.71 1.67
N ILE A 154 25.20 2.78 2.23
CA ILE A 154 24.93 2.43 3.63
C ILE A 154 23.57 1.76 3.77
N GLY A 155 23.44 0.81 4.70
CA GLY A 155 22.18 0.10 4.94
C GLY A 155 21.15 0.90 5.73
N ASN A 156 21.58 1.86 6.55
CA ASN A 156 20.72 2.73 7.34
C ASN A 156 21.37 4.10 7.51
N LEU A 157 20.61 5.16 7.28
CA LEU A 157 21.08 6.54 7.45
C LEU A 157 20.91 7.05 8.89
N GLU A 158 19.91 6.53 9.61
CA GLU A 158 19.52 7.08 10.92
C GLU A 158 20.66 7.04 11.94
N GLY A 159 20.84 8.15 12.62
CA GLY A 159 21.82 8.32 13.67
C GLY A 159 23.26 8.63 13.20
N HIS A 160 23.56 8.49 11.91
CA HIS A 160 24.84 8.87 11.34
C HIS A 160 24.95 10.38 11.13
N LYS A 161 26.18 10.90 11.15
CA LYS A 161 26.46 12.28 10.76
C LYS A 161 26.75 12.36 9.26
N ALA A 162 26.10 13.27 8.57
CA ALA A 162 26.26 13.47 7.14
C ALA A 162 26.17 14.95 6.78
N ARG A 163 26.82 15.30 5.70
CA ARG A 163 26.61 16.54 4.98
C ARG A 163 25.68 16.36 3.78
N LYS A 164 25.68 15.13 3.20
CA LYS A 164 24.84 14.79 2.06
C LYS A 164 24.26 13.38 2.26
N ILE A 165 22.96 13.26 2.00
CA ILE A 165 22.25 12.00 1.98
C ILE A 165 21.58 11.79 0.62
N PHE A 166 21.46 10.54 0.20
CA PHE A 166 20.90 10.15 -1.08
C PHE A 166 20.03 8.91 -0.91
N VAL A 167 18.97 8.83 -1.70
CA VAL A 167 18.14 7.63 -1.86
C VAL A 167 17.90 7.31 -3.32
N GLU A 168 17.89 6.03 -3.63
CA GLU A 168 17.31 5.45 -4.83
C GLU A 168 16.16 4.56 -4.40
N LEU A 169 14.97 4.75 -5.00
CA LEU A 169 13.77 3.96 -4.68
C LEU A 169 13.02 3.54 -5.94
N ILE A 170 12.21 2.50 -5.78
CA ILE A 170 11.18 2.12 -6.73
C ILE A 170 9.86 2.68 -6.24
N ALA A 171 9.16 3.43 -7.08
CA ALA A 171 7.80 3.88 -6.84
C ALA A 171 6.84 3.20 -7.82
N THR A 172 5.68 2.77 -7.33
CA THR A 172 4.64 2.10 -8.11
C THR A 172 3.40 2.96 -8.14
N PHE A 173 2.83 3.10 -9.33
CA PHE A 173 1.71 3.99 -9.61
C PHE A 173 0.55 3.26 -10.25
N LEU A 174 -0.66 3.74 -9.95
CA LEU A 174 -1.90 3.37 -10.64
C LEU A 174 -2.57 4.61 -11.23
N PRO A 175 -3.27 4.47 -12.38
CA PRO A 175 -4.13 5.54 -12.88
C PRO A 175 -5.20 5.93 -11.87
N GLU A 176 -5.54 7.23 -11.80
CA GLU A 176 -6.58 7.79 -10.92
C GLU A 176 -7.90 7.04 -11.04
N GLU A 177 -8.37 6.77 -12.26
CA GLU A 177 -9.61 6.05 -12.51
C GLU A 177 -9.67 4.66 -11.86
N VAL A 178 -8.53 3.98 -11.79
CA VAL A 178 -8.43 2.65 -11.16
C VAL A 178 -8.51 2.77 -9.65
N VAL A 179 -7.82 3.75 -9.09
CA VAL A 179 -7.82 4.02 -7.65
C VAL A 179 -9.20 4.44 -7.19
N ASP A 180 -9.83 5.38 -7.88
CA ASP A 180 -11.18 5.86 -7.57
C ASP A 180 -12.21 4.74 -7.63
N GLY A 181 -12.16 3.90 -8.68
CA GLY A 181 -13.05 2.75 -8.78
C GLY A 181 -12.90 1.75 -7.63
N LEU A 182 -11.68 1.52 -7.15
CA LEU A 182 -11.41 0.67 -5.98
C LEU A 182 -11.97 1.29 -4.71
N TYR A 183 -11.74 2.60 -4.49
CA TYR A 183 -12.27 3.32 -3.32
C TYR A 183 -13.80 3.31 -3.30
N GLU A 184 -14.47 3.67 -4.40
CA GLU A 184 -15.91 3.69 -4.48
C GLU A 184 -16.54 2.31 -4.22
N ALA A 185 -15.93 1.24 -4.74
CA ALA A 185 -16.43 -0.11 -4.50
C ALA A 185 -16.29 -0.54 -3.02
N VAL A 186 -15.23 -0.10 -2.34
CA VAL A 186 -14.99 -0.39 -0.93
C VAL A 186 -15.88 0.46 -0.03
N GLU A 187 -16.05 1.75 -0.32
CA GLU A 187 -16.94 2.63 0.44
C GLU A 187 -18.41 2.18 0.35
N TYR A 188 -18.81 1.68 -0.81
CA TYR A 188 -20.16 1.12 -0.98
C TYR A 188 -20.37 -0.15 -0.14
N ALA A 189 -19.32 -0.92 0.16
CA ALA A 189 -19.41 -2.19 0.89
C ALA A 189 -19.45 -2.04 2.41
#